data_a03d1382a060e82a39b8effd8f15b891
#
_entry.id   a03d1382a060e82a39b8effd8f15b891
#
_cell.length_a   1.000
_cell.length_b   1.000
_cell.length_c   1.000
_cell.angle_alpha   90.00
_cell.angle_beta   90.00
_cell.angle_gamma   90.00
#
_symmetry.space_group_name_H-M   'P 1'
#
loop_
_entity.id
_entity.type
_entity.pdbx_description
1 polymer ?
#
loop_
_entity_poly.entity_id
_entity_poly.type
_entity_poly.pdbx_seq_one_letter_code
_entity_poly.pdbx_strand_id
1 'polypeptide(L)'
;PFLMLLDEANLSPMEYYWSDWMRLCDEQTSSGIVTLWDKAPTKVPETLRFMATINNDSTTETLSPRLIDRAAVVTLPVVDCIENTSPAKVVGPVSWKELQAYFGAKAVSKNARELSDLHDRLMPMLEGFGIMLSPRSIRQMNGYVGAASSIFADGDKPAWLDAADFAVMQKCLPRITGTGAAYREKLVEFRSGLESLGLSRSVEVVDRILRQGDEAMDCYRFF
;
A
#
# COMPACT_ATOMS: atom_id res chain seq x y z
N PRO A 1 -20.10 10.41 1.84
CA PRO A 1 -18.95 9.78 1.21
C PRO A 1 -19.41 8.81 0.14
N PHE A 2 -18.60 8.67 -0.92
CA PHE A 2 -18.85 7.73 -2.00
C PHE A 2 -17.62 6.82 -2.13
N LEU A 3 -17.84 5.53 -2.26
CA LEU A 3 -16.83 4.54 -2.58
C LEU A 3 -17.11 3.99 -3.99
N MET A 4 -16.15 4.15 -4.89
CA MET A 4 -16.18 3.53 -6.21
C MET A 4 -15.31 2.28 -6.16
N LEU A 5 -15.91 1.13 -6.41
CA LEU A 5 -15.21 -0.15 -6.51
C LEU A 5 -14.98 -0.47 -7.99
N LEU A 6 -13.73 -0.76 -8.33
CA LEU A 6 -13.31 -1.31 -9.62
C LEU A 6 -12.99 -2.78 -9.40
N ASP A 7 -13.85 -3.64 -9.88
CA ASP A 7 -13.63 -5.08 -9.77
C ASP A 7 -12.76 -5.58 -10.92
N GLU A 8 -11.82 -6.49 -10.62
CA GLU A 8 -10.87 -7.03 -11.60
C GLU A 8 -10.15 -5.96 -12.43
N ALA A 9 -9.69 -4.92 -11.77
CA ALA A 9 -9.21 -3.71 -12.44
C ALA A 9 -7.97 -3.92 -13.33
N ASN A 10 -7.22 -5.01 -13.16
CA ASN A 10 -6.04 -5.32 -13.95
C ASN A 10 -6.26 -6.35 -15.08
N LEU A 11 -7.48 -6.54 -15.53
CA LEU A 11 -7.76 -7.26 -16.78
C LEU A 11 -7.22 -6.53 -18.02
N SER A 12 -6.96 -5.23 -17.89
CA SER A 12 -6.25 -4.43 -18.87
C SER A 12 -5.41 -3.36 -18.15
N PRO A 13 -4.36 -2.80 -18.80
CA PRO A 13 -3.53 -1.79 -18.15
C PRO A 13 -4.37 -0.61 -17.67
N MET A 14 -4.42 -0.40 -16.34
CA MET A 14 -5.27 0.62 -15.71
C MET A 14 -4.95 2.04 -16.19
N GLU A 15 -3.74 2.31 -16.63
CA GLU A 15 -3.30 3.60 -17.13
C GLU A 15 -4.11 4.08 -18.34
N TYR A 16 -4.67 3.17 -19.14
CA TYR A 16 -5.42 3.54 -20.35
C TYR A 16 -6.82 4.05 -20.04
N TYR A 17 -7.48 3.48 -19.04
CA TYR A 17 -8.86 3.87 -18.71
C TYR A 17 -8.99 4.67 -17.43
N TRP A 18 -7.95 4.62 -16.56
CA TRP A 18 -7.95 5.24 -15.24
C TRP A 18 -7.11 6.53 -15.17
N SER A 19 -6.43 6.93 -16.24
CA SER A 19 -5.48 8.05 -16.26
C SER A 19 -6.04 9.35 -15.72
N ASP A 20 -7.27 9.70 -16.10
CA ASP A 20 -7.91 10.95 -15.68
C ASP A 20 -8.18 10.98 -14.16
N TRP A 21 -8.53 9.82 -13.59
CA TRP A 21 -8.74 9.67 -12.16
C TRP A 21 -7.44 9.66 -11.36
N MET A 22 -6.38 9.11 -11.93
CA MET A 22 -5.04 9.14 -11.31
C MET A 22 -4.57 10.57 -11.04
N ARG A 23 -4.98 11.53 -11.86
CA ARG A 23 -4.67 12.96 -11.67
C ARG A 23 -5.27 13.52 -10.37
N LEU A 24 -6.42 13.02 -9.93
CA LEU A 24 -7.02 13.41 -8.65
C LEU A 24 -6.21 12.95 -7.44
N CYS A 25 -5.39 11.91 -7.60
CA CYS A 25 -4.51 11.43 -6.54
C CYS A 25 -3.26 12.30 -6.38
N ASP A 26 -3.03 13.27 -7.28
CA ASP A 26 -1.90 14.18 -7.22
C ASP A 26 -2.27 15.42 -6.41
N GLU A 27 -1.62 15.65 -5.28
CA GLU A 27 -1.91 16.75 -4.36
C GLU A 27 -1.78 18.15 -5.03
N GLN A 28 -0.93 18.27 -6.04
CA GLN A 28 -0.73 19.53 -6.76
C GLN A 28 -1.85 19.86 -7.74
N THR A 29 -2.64 18.89 -8.13
CA THR A 29 -3.75 19.03 -9.08
C THR A 29 -5.12 18.88 -8.42
N SER A 30 -5.18 18.86 -7.09
CA SER A 30 -6.42 18.64 -6.32
C SER A 30 -7.42 19.79 -6.37
N SER A 31 -7.61 20.39 -7.57
CA SER A 31 -8.76 21.27 -7.81
C SER A 31 -10.10 20.52 -7.65
N GLY A 32 -10.06 19.18 -7.53
CA GLY A 32 -11.24 18.33 -7.53
C GLY A 32 -11.96 18.31 -8.88
N ILE A 33 -11.33 18.77 -9.94
CA ILE A 33 -11.93 18.84 -11.28
C ILE A 33 -11.28 17.79 -12.18
N VAL A 34 -12.09 16.95 -12.79
CA VAL A 34 -11.69 15.94 -13.78
C VAL A 34 -12.39 16.22 -15.10
N THR A 35 -11.66 16.08 -16.19
CA THR A 35 -12.22 16.05 -17.54
C THR A 35 -12.15 14.61 -18.02
N LEU A 36 -13.29 13.93 -18.06
CA LEU A 36 -13.38 12.53 -18.48
C LEU A 36 -13.73 12.48 -19.97
N TRP A 37 -12.93 11.75 -20.76
CA TRP A 37 -13.21 11.45 -22.18
C TRP A 37 -13.61 12.69 -23.00
N ASP A 38 -12.86 13.76 -22.87
CA ASP A 38 -13.11 15.04 -23.57
C ASP A 38 -14.49 15.68 -23.31
N LYS A 39 -15.15 15.29 -22.22
CA LYS A 39 -16.38 15.93 -21.75
C LYS A 39 -16.08 17.18 -20.93
N ALA A 40 -17.13 17.90 -20.59
CA ALA A 40 -17.02 19.10 -19.76
C ALA A 40 -16.33 18.77 -18.40
N PRO A 41 -15.48 19.67 -17.89
CA PRO A 41 -14.86 19.53 -16.60
C PRO A 41 -15.91 19.28 -15.51
N THR A 42 -15.75 18.22 -14.75
CA THR A 42 -16.68 17.81 -13.70
C THR A 42 -16.01 17.90 -12.34
N LYS A 43 -16.68 18.55 -11.39
CA LYS A 43 -16.18 18.62 -10.02
C LYS A 43 -16.45 17.31 -9.29
N VAL A 44 -15.41 16.70 -8.74
CA VAL A 44 -15.48 15.45 -7.98
C VAL A 44 -15.53 15.77 -6.49
N PRO A 45 -16.45 15.16 -5.72
CA PRO A 45 -16.51 15.36 -4.28
C PRO A 45 -15.21 14.91 -3.57
N GLU A 46 -14.75 15.71 -2.62
CA GLU A 46 -13.58 15.35 -1.79
C GLU A 46 -13.80 14.05 -0.97
N THR A 47 -15.04 13.64 -0.80
CA THR A 47 -15.43 12.42 -0.10
C THR A 47 -15.45 11.17 -0.97
N LEU A 48 -15.17 11.28 -2.27
CA LEU A 48 -15.04 10.13 -3.17
C LEU A 48 -13.75 9.36 -2.86
N ARG A 49 -13.88 8.06 -2.72
CA ARG A 49 -12.77 7.11 -2.54
C ARG A 49 -12.85 6.03 -3.59
N PHE A 50 -11.70 5.49 -3.95
CA PHE A 50 -11.55 4.42 -4.92
C PHE A 50 -10.98 3.20 -4.23
N MET A 51 -11.53 2.05 -4.57
CA MET A 51 -11.02 0.74 -4.21
C MET A 51 -11.00 -0.11 -5.48
N ALA A 52 -9.99 -0.91 -5.67
CA ALA A 52 -9.90 -1.82 -6.79
C ALA A 52 -9.55 -3.22 -6.28
N THR A 53 -10.16 -4.24 -6.86
CA THR A 53 -9.67 -5.61 -6.73
C THR A 53 -8.78 -5.92 -7.92
N ILE A 54 -7.75 -6.71 -7.70
CA ILE A 54 -6.84 -7.21 -8.73
C ILE A 54 -6.58 -8.69 -8.50
N ASN A 55 -6.43 -9.43 -9.56
CA ASN A 55 -5.95 -10.80 -9.53
C ASN A 55 -4.44 -10.81 -9.84
N ASN A 56 -3.72 -11.74 -9.22
CA ASN A 56 -2.30 -11.94 -9.49
C ASN A 56 -2.11 -13.31 -10.12
N ASP A 57 -2.39 -13.40 -11.39
CA ASP A 57 -2.24 -14.61 -12.21
C ASP A 57 -1.61 -14.29 -13.57
N SER A 58 -1.34 -15.32 -14.36
CA SER A 58 -0.67 -15.19 -15.65
C SER A 58 -1.52 -14.53 -16.75
N THR A 59 -2.80 -14.30 -16.50
CA THR A 59 -3.75 -13.73 -17.47
C THR A 59 -4.03 -12.26 -17.25
N THR A 60 -3.49 -11.69 -16.16
CA THR A 60 -3.74 -10.31 -15.75
C THR A 60 -2.50 -9.42 -15.91
N GLU A 61 -2.75 -8.12 -16.07
CA GLU A 61 -1.69 -7.13 -16.23
C GLU A 61 -1.05 -6.77 -14.89
N THR A 62 0.26 -6.53 -14.92
CA THR A 62 0.97 -6.05 -13.74
C THR A 62 0.67 -4.57 -13.47
N LEU A 63 0.64 -4.20 -12.20
CA LEU A 63 0.46 -2.79 -11.82
C LEU A 63 1.69 -1.97 -12.16
N SER A 64 1.48 -0.83 -12.81
CA SER A 64 2.59 0.07 -13.11
C SER A 64 3.15 0.74 -11.85
N PRO A 65 4.44 1.13 -11.89
CA PRO A 65 5.05 1.90 -10.80
C PRO A 65 4.31 3.22 -10.49
N ARG A 66 3.68 3.83 -11.49
CA ARG A 66 2.89 5.06 -11.32
C ARG A 66 1.64 4.83 -10.50
N LEU A 67 0.98 3.69 -10.70
CA LEU A 67 -0.21 3.32 -9.94
C LEU A 67 0.17 2.94 -8.51
N ILE A 68 1.22 2.12 -8.33
CA ILE A 68 1.72 1.70 -7.02
C ILE A 68 2.14 2.91 -6.17
N ASP A 69 2.70 3.96 -6.78
CA ASP A 69 3.03 5.20 -6.05
C ASP A 69 1.80 5.88 -5.44
N ARG A 70 0.64 5.75 -6.09
CA ARG A 70 -0.63 6.39 -5.66
C ARG A 70 -1.48 5.50 -4.76
N ALA A 71 -1.49 4.21 -5.03
CA ALA A 71 -2.29 3.23 -4.32
C ALA A 71 -1.63 2.74 -3.02
N ALA A 72 -2.43 2.25 -2.09
CA ALA A 72 -2.00 1.35 -1.02
C ALA A 72 -2.40 -0.07 -1.42
N VAL A 73 -1.42 -0.96 -1.55
CA VAL A 73 -1.67 -2.35 -1.94
C VAL A 73 -1.89 -3.20 -0.70
N VAL A 74 -3.04 -3.87 -0.63
CA VAL A 74 -3.38 -4.76 0.48
C VAL A 74 -3.53 -6.17 -0.06
N THR A 75 -2.73 -7.10 0.43
CA THR A 75 -2.85 -8.52 0.10
C THR A 75 -3.83 -9.18 1.06
N LEU A 76 -4.86 -9.83 0.51
CA LEU A 76 -5.78 -10.62 1.30
C LEU A 76 -5.20 -12.04 1.47
N PRO A 77 -5.23 -12.61 2.69
CA PRO A 77 -4.80 -13.98 2.89
C PRO A 77 -5.76 -14.94 2.19
N VAL A 78 -5.22 -16.04 1.69
CA VAL A 78 -6.04 -17.17 1.22
C VAL A 78 -6.65 -17.83 2.46
N VAL A 79 -7.98 -17.95 2.46
CA VAL A 79 -8.73 -18.62 3.53
C VAL A 79 -9.15 -20.00 3.01
N ASP A 80 -8.65 -21.05 3.64
CA ASP A 80 -8.89 -22.45 3.21
C ASP A 80 -10.34 -22.90 3.41
N CYS A 81 -11.07 -22.28 4.32
CA CYS A 81 -12.49 -22.53 4.52
C CYS A 81 -13.22 -21.26 4.98
N ILE A 82 -14.37 -21.04 4.40
CA ILE A 82 -15.31 -20.04 4.92
C ILE A 82 -16.08 -20.76 6.04
N GLU A 83 -15.61 -20.62 7.28
CA GLU A 83 -16.45 -20.94 8.41
C GLU A 83 -17.69 -20.03 8.36
N ASN A 84 -18.87 -20.59 8.60
CA ASN A 84 -20.11 -19.83 8.71
C ASN A 84 -19.97 -18.83 9.87
N THR A 85 -19.35 -17.70 9.60
CA THR A 85 -19.32 -16.61 10.56
C THR A 85 -20.74 -16.06 10.72
N SER A 86 -21.19 -15.96 11.94
CA SER A 86 -22.44 -15.25 12.25
C SER A 86 -22.45 -13.91 11.53
N PRO A 87 -23.58 -13.49 10.94
CA PRO A 87 -23.62 -12.23 10.20
C PRO A 87 -23.06 -11.11 11.07
N ALA A 88 -22.10 -10.37 10.50
CA ALA A 88 -21.48 -9.26 11.20
C ALA A 88 -22.58 -8.33 11.74
N LYS A 89 -22.45 -7.91 12.99
CA LYS A 89 -23.36 -6.92 13.58
C LYS A 89 -23.37 -5.71 12.64
N VAL A 90 -24.55 -5.39 12.09
CA VAL A 90 -24.69 -4.20 11.26
C VAL A 90 -24.37 -3.00 12.13
N VAL A 91 -23.24 -2.37 11.88
CA VAL A 91 -22.89 -1.11 12.51
C VAL A 91 -23.74 -0.02 11.86
N GLY A 92 -24.34 0.85 12.68
CA GLY A 92 -25.10 1.98 12.17
C GLY A 92 -24.26 2.90 11.26
N PRO A 93 -24.88 3.79 10.49
CA PRO A 93 -24.16 4.68 9.59
C PRO A 93 -23.19 5.58 10.37
N VAL A 94 -21.93 5.58 9.97
CA VAL A 94 -20.89 6.46 10.52
C VAL A 94 -20.75 7.70 9.63
N SER A 95 -20.78 8.89 10.21
CA SER A 95 -20.67 10.12 9.44
C SER A 95 -19.21 10.34 8.97
N TRP A 96 -19.04 10.98 7.82
CA TRP A 96 -17.71 11.38 7.33
C TRP A 96 -16.98 12.30 8.31
N LYS A 97 -17.69 13.19 9.00
CA LYS A 97 -17.12 14.08 10.01
C LYS A 97 -16.54 13.30 11.19
N GLU A 98 -17.23 12.26 11.65
CA GLU A 98 -16.73 11.39 12.71
C GLU A 98 -15.48 10.63 12.28
N LEU A 99 -15.46 10.08 11.07
CA LEU A 99 -14.28 9.43 10.52
C LEU A 99 -13.09 10.42 10.40
N GLN A 100 -13.32 11.62 9.87
CA GLN A 100 -12.29 12.65 9.79
C GLN A 100 -11.81 13.10 11.17
N ALA A 101 -12.69 13.28 12.14
CA ALA A 101 -12.30 13.65 13.50
C ALA A 101 -11.47 12.54 14.16
N TYR A 102 -11.83 11.29 13.93
CA TYR A 102 -11.13 10.15 14.52
C TYR A 102 -9.76 9.89 13.88
N PHE A 103 -9.70 9.84 12.56
CA PHE A 103 -8.47 9.50 11.83
C PHE A 103 -7.66 10.73 11.43
N GLY A 104 -8.30 11.84 11.07
CA GLY A 104 -7.62 13.05 10.61
C GLY A 104 -6.80 13.75 11.69
N ALA A 105 -7.31 13.83 12.91
CA ALA A 105 -6.57 14.41 14.04
C ALA A 105 -5.35 13.59 14.47
N LYS A 106 -5.31 12.31 14.10
CA LYS A 106 -4.23 11.37 14.44
C LYS A 106 -3.18 11.25 13.33
N ALA A 107 -3.43 11.85 12.17
CA ALA A 107 -2.51 11.80 11.02
C ALA A 107 -1.15 12.49 11.30
N VAL A 108 -1.06 13.33 12.33
CA VAL A 108 0.21 13.85 12.84
C VAL A 108 0.77 12.83 13.81
N SER A 109 1.76 12.06 13.36
CA SER A 109 2.39 11.03 14.17
C SER A 109 3.06 11.62 15.40
N LYS A 110 2.70 11.12 16.58
CA LYS A 110 3.43 11.40 17.83
C LYS A 110 4.87 10.82 17.78
N ASN A 111 5.11 9.91 16.87
CA ASN A 111 6.37 9.17 16.69
C ASN A 111 7.15 9.67 15.46
N ALA A 112 7.12 10.98 15.19
CA ALA A 112 7.75 11.55 14.00
C ALA A 112 9.27 11.31 13.96
N ARG A 113 9.94 11.29 15.12
CA ARG A 113 11.37 11.03 15.23
C ARG A 113 11.69 9.59 14.92
N GLU A 114 10.99 8.64 15.53
CA GLU A 114 11.17 7.20 15.33
C GLU A 114 10.87 6.82 13.88
N LEU A 115 9.88 7.46 13.25
CA LEU A 115 9.59 7.28 11.83
C LEU A 115 10.69 7.85 10.93
N SER A 116 11.29 8.97 11.30
CA SER A 116 12.43 9.51 10.57
C SER A 116 13.61 8.54 10.64
N ASP A 117 13.95 8.07 11.84
CA ASP A 117 15.02 7.09 12.06
C ASP A 117 14.78 5.78 11.29
N LEU A 118 13.53 5.32 11.24
CA LEU A 118 13.13 4.17 10.42
C LEU A 118 13.35 4.43 8.93
N HIS A 119 12.92 5.59 8.42
CA HIS A 119 13.10 5.97 7.03
C HIS A 119 14.59 6.07 6.66
N ASP A 120 15.40 6.71 7.50
CA ASP A 120 16.85 6.87 7.25
C ASP A 120 17.57 5.52 7.13
N ARG A 121 17.06 4.48 7.79
CA ARG A 121 17.58 3.11 7.68
C ARG A 121 16.95 2.33 6.52
N LEU A 122 15.68 2.52 6.22
CA LEU A 122 14.95 1.80 5.19
C LEU A 122 15.31 2.29 3.77
N MET A 123 15.46 3.60 3.59
CA MET A 123 15.68 4.19 2.25
C MET A 123 16.92 3.64 1.54
N PRO A 124 18.12 3.55 2.17
CA PRO A 124 19.28 2.99 1.51
C PRO A 124 19.10 1.53 1.06
N MET A 125 18.32 0.75 1.83
CA MET A 125 18.03 -0.63 1.47
C MET A 125 17.12 -0.71 0.22
N LEU A 126 16.12 0.17 0.12
CA LEU A 126 15.23 0.26 -1.05
C LEU A 126 15.96 0.78 -2.29
N GLU A 127 16.87 1.74 -2.14
CA GLU A 127 17.71 2.25 -3.22
C GLU A 127 18.56 1.13 -3.84
N GLY A 128 18.99 0.16 -3.06
CA GLY A 128 19.67 -1.05 -3.55
C GLY A 128 18.88 -1.84 -4.60
N PHE A 129 17.55 -1.69 -4.63
CA PHE A 129 16.64 -2.25 -5.64
C PHE A 129 16.23 -1.24 -6.71
N GLY A 130 16.77 -0.03 -6.70
CA GLY A 130 16.33 1.08 -7.56
C GLY A 130 14.96 1.64 -7.17
N ILE A 131 14.49 1.35 -5.96
CA ILE A 131 13.20 1.82 -5.45
C ILE A 131 13.41 3.16 -4.74
N MET A 132 12.87 4.23 -5.32
CA MET A 132 12.81 5.54 -4.68
C MET A 132 11.35 5.84 -4.29
N LEU A 133 11.14 6.21 -3.03
CA LEU A 133 9.84 6.65 -2.57
C LEU A 133 9.65 8.15 -2.87
N SER A 134 8.53 8.47 -3.49
CA SER A 134 8.17 9.87 -3.71
C SER A 134 7.84 10.57 -2.38
N PRO A 135 7.99 11.91 -2.30
CA PRO A 135 7.54 12.67 -1.13
C PRO A 135 6.06 12.42 -0.78
N ARG A 136 5.24 12.12 -1.78
CA ARG A 136 3.84 11.72 -1.60
C ARG A 136 3.75 10.39 -0.86
N SER A 137 4.46 9.36 -1.33
CA SER A 137 4.46 8.04 -0.68
C SER A 137 4.90 8.14 0.78
N ILE A 138 5.94 8.91 1.07
CA ILE A 138 6.42 9.14 2.44
C ILE A 138 5.33 9.82 3.29
N ARG A 139 4.69 10.88 2.79
CA ARG A 139 3.59 11.53 3.52
C ARG A 139 2.41 10.61 3.77
N GLN A 140 2.05 9.77 2.78
CA GLN A 140 0.97 8.79 2.93
C GLN A 140 1.32 7.73 3.97
N MET A 141 2.56 7.22 3.98
CA MET A 141 3.04 6.29 5.01
C MET A 141 2.98 6.91 6.40
N ASN A 142 3.48 8.12 6.56
CA ASN A 142 3.46 8.83 7.85
C ASN A 142 2.02 9.10 8.34
N GLY A 143 1.14 9.53 7.44
CA GLY A 143 -0.27 9.73 7.74
C GLY A 143 -0.97 8.43 8.16
N TYR A 144 -0.68 7.33 7.45
CA TYR A 144 -1.20 6.01 7.80
C TYR A 144 -0.71 5.57 9.19
N VAL A 145 0.59 5.67 9.47
CA VAL A 145 1.15 5.31 10.77
C VAL A 145 0.52 6.14 11.89
N GLY A 146 0.36 7.44 11.70
CA GLY A 146 -0.28 8.32 12.67
C GLY A 146 -1.72 7.90 12.98
N ALA A 147 -2.50 7.55 11.97
CA ALA A 147 -3.89 7.12 12.13
C ALA A 147 -4.01 5.69 12.69
N ALA A 148 -3.23 4.74 12.15
CA ALA A 148 -3.33 3.33 12.46
C ALA A 148 -2.73 2.95 13.83
N SER A 149 -1.76 3.70 14.35
CA SER A 149 -1.14 3.43 15.66
C SER A 149 -2.16 3.32 16.80
N SER A 150 -3.31 3.97 16.68
CA SER A 150 -4.38 3.85 17.69
C SER A 150 -5.17 2.54 17.61
N ILE A 151 -5.04 1.80 16.50
CA ILE A 151 -5.73 0.52 16.28
C ILE A 151 -4.89 -0.64 16.83
N PHE A 152 -3.56 -0.49 16.79
CA PHE A 152 -2.60 -1.52 17.22
C PHE A 152 -2.13 -1.38 18.67
N ALA A 153 -2.85 -0.60 19.49
CA ALA A 153 -2.42 -0.25 20.85
C ALA A 153 -2.25 -1.43 21.81
N ASP A 154 -2.84 -2.58 21.52
CA ASP A 154 -2.88 -3.76 22.40
C ASP A 154 -1.86 -4.86 22.01
N GLY A 155 -0.89 -4.56 21.14
CA GLY A 155 0.12 -5.53 20.69
C GLY A 155 1.38 -5.54 21.56
N ASP A 156 2.18 -6.61 21.43
CA ASP A 156 3.49 -6.77 22.13
C ASP A 156 4.55 -5.77 21.65
N LYS A 157 4.35 -5.15 20.51
CA LYS A 157 5.24 -4.16 19.90
C LYS A 157 4.67 -2.74 20.05
N PRO A 158 5.52 -1.71 19.96
CA PRO A 158 5.03 -0.35 19.87
C PRO A 158 4.03 -0.19 18.69
N ALA A 159 2.84 0.31 18.99
CA ALA A 159 1.75 0.43 18.01
C ALA A 159 2.14 1.16 16.70
N TRP A 160 3.05 2.14 16.79
CA TRP A 160 3.57 2.83 15.61
C TRP A 160 4.43 1.92 14.73
N LEU A 161 5.16 0.96 15.32
CA LEU A 161 6.01 0.03 14.58
C LEU A 161 5.18 -0.99 13.80
N ASP A 162 4.11 -1.51 14.40
CA ASP A 162 3.16 -2.37 13.70
C ASP A 162 2.48 -1.62 12.53
N ALA A 163 2.08 -0.37 12.76
CA ALA A 163 1.52 0.46 11.70
C ALA A 163 2.55 0.76 10.60
N ALA A 164 3.82 0.99 10.95
CA ALA A 164 4.90 1.21 9.99
C ALA A 164 5.19 -0.06 9.16
N ASP A 165 5.14 -1.24 9.76
CA ASP A 165 5.31 -2.51 9.06
C ASP A 165 4.25 -2.68 7.97
N PHE A 166 2.97 -2.44 8.28
CA PHE A 166 1.91 -2.41 7.27
C PHE A 166 2.12 -1.34 6.20
N ALA A 167 2.62 -0.15 6.57
CA ALA A 167 2.91 0.90 5.58
C ALA A 167 4.00 0.46 4.60
N VAL A 168 5.06 -0.21 5.08
CA VAL A 168 6.12 -0.79 4.25
C VAL A 168 5.57 -1.86 3.32
N MET A 169 4.74 -2.77 3.84
CA MET A 169 4.08 -3.80 3.03
C MET A 169 3.25 -3.21 1.88
N GLN A 170 2.52 -2.13 2.15
CA GLN A 170 1.59 -1.52 1.19
C GLN A 170 2.26 -0.62 0.15
N LYS A 171 3.38 0.01 0.48
CA LYS A 171 3.99 1.06 -0.33
C LYS A 171 5.38 0.73 -0.88
N CYS A 172 6.15 -0.10 -0.16
CA CYS A 172 7.52 -0.42 -0.54
C CYS A 172 7.59 -1.77 -1.25
N LEU A 173 7.08 -2.83 -0.62
CA LEU A 173 7.24 -4.19 -1.11
C LEU A 173 6.56 -4.46 -2.47
N PRO A 174 5.41 -3.85 -2.84
CA PRO A 174 4.82 -4.04 -4.17
C PRO A 174 5.69 -3.60 -5.33
N ARG A 175 6.78 -2.87 -5.08
CA ARG A 175 7.75 -2.41 -6.08
C ARG A 175 8.90 -3.40 -6.31
N ILE A 176 8.98 -4.46 -5.52
CA ILE A 176 10.03 -5.47 -5.64
C ILE A 176 9.79 -6.29 -6.90
N THR A 177 10.74 -6.20 -7.82
CA THR A 177 10.78 -7.03 -9.04
C THR A 177 12.22 -7.12 -9.54
N GLY A 178 12.68 -8.33 -9.85
CA GLY A 178 14.01 -8.56 -10.38
C GLY A 178 14.29 -10.03 -10.60
N THR A 179 15.44 -10.33 -11.18
CA THR A 179 15.83 -11.68 -11.58
C THR A 179 17.27 -12.00 -11.27
N GLY A 180 17.54 -13.29 -11.07
CA GLY A 180 18.89 -13.84 -10.96
C GLY A 180 19.48 -13.83 -9.56
N ALA A 181 20.59 -14.57 -9.40
CA ALA A 181 21.23 -14.82 -8.11
C ALA A 181 21.66 -13.54 -7.37
N ALA A 182 22.20 -12.56 -8.09
CA ALA A 182 22.61 -11.28 -7.47
C ALA A 182 21.40 -10.50 -6.89
N TYR A 183 20.21 -10.61 -7.51
CA TYR A 183 19.00 -10.02 -6.97
C TYR A 183 18.52 -10.77 -5.74
N ARG A 184 18.64 -12.10 -5.76
CA ARG A 184 18.34 -12.95 -4.59
C ARG A 184 19.20 -12.58 -3.37
N GLU A 185 20.50 -12.41 -3.56
CA GLU A 185 21.41 -12.02 -2.48
C GLU A 185 20.98 -10.68 -1.86
N LYS A 186 20.65 -9.68 -2.67
CA LYS A 186 20.12 -8.40 -2.19
C LYS A 186 18.81 -8.58 -1.40
N LEU A 187 17.91 -9.47 -1.83
CA LEU A 187 16.68 -9.76 -1.08
C LEU A 187 16.95 -10.39 0.28
N VAL A 188 17.94 -11.27 0.38
CA VAL A 188 18.34 -11.88 1.66
C VAL A 188 18.93 -10.82 2.60
N GLU A 189 19.76 -9.91 2.10
CA GLU A 189 20.27 -8.77 2.88
C GLU A 189 19.13 -7.84 3.33
N PHE A 190 18.21 -7.52 2.42
CA PHE A 190 17.05 -6.69 2.71
C PHE A 190 16.15 -7.32 3.78
N ARG A 191 15.89 -8.62 3.67
CA ARG A 191 15.17 -9.39 4.68
C ARG A 191 15.78 -9.23 6.07
N SER A 192 17.11 -9.42 6.16
CA SER A 192 17.84 -9.27 7.42
C SER A 192 17.77 -7.83 7.96
N GLY A 193 17.81 -6.85 7.06
CA GLY A 193 17.61 -5.45 7.40
C GLY A 193 16.22 -5.18 7.99
N LEU A 194 15.16 -5.68 7.37
CA LEU A 194 13.78 -5.57 7.88
C LEU A 194 13.62 -6.24 9.26
N GLU A 195 14.24 -7.40 9.46
CA GLU A 195 14.26 -8.09 10.75
C GLU A 195 14.91 -7.24 11.83
N SER A 196 16.05 -6.60 11.52
CA SER A 196 16.74 -5.68 12.43
C SER A 196 15.92 -4.43 12.80
N LEU A 197 14.98 -4.05 11.92
CA LEU A 197 14.03 -2.96 12.14
C LEU A 197 12.77 -3.40 12.90
N GLY A 198 12.59 -4.70 13.15
CA GLY A 198 11.42 -5.26 13.82
C GLY A 198 10.17 -5.37 12.94
N LEU A 199 10.32 -5.27 11.61
CA LEU A 199 9.24 -5.31 10.62
C LEU A 199 8.90 -6.75 10.22
N SER A 200 8.36 -7.53 11.15
CA SER A 200 8.19 -8.98 11.01
C SER A 200 7.24 -9.40 9.87
N ARG A 201 6.16 -8.64 9.65
CA ARG A 201 5.23 -8.92 8.55
C ARG A 201 5.85 -8.66 7.19
N SER A 202 6.64 -7.61 7.08
CA SER A 202 7.43 -7.32 5.87
C SER A 202 8.45 -8.43 5.61
N VAL A 203 9.08 -9.00 6.65
CA VAL A 203 9.97 -10.16 6.55
C VAL A 203 9.22 -11.36 5.97
N GLU A 204 8.04 -11.69 6.46
CA GLU A 204 7.22 -12.81 5.95
C GLU A 204 6.88 -12.64 4.46
N VAL A 205 6.60 -11.41 4.03
CA VAL A 205 6.35 -11.12 2.60
C VAL A 205 7.61 -11.33 1.78
N VAL A 206 8.78 -10.86 2.23
CA VAL A 206 10.05 -11.08 1.51
C VAL A 206 10.42 -12.55 1.49
N ASP A 207 10.18 -13.31 2.57
CA ASP A 207 10.36 -14.77 2.60
C ASP A 207 9.47 -15.48 1.58
N ARG A 208 8.24 -15.00 1.39
CA ARG A 208 7.35 -15.49 0.32
C ARG A 208 7.93 -15.21 -1.06
N ILE A 209 8.38 -13.98 -1.31
CA ILE A 209 8.98 -13.57 -2.60
C ILE A 209 10.21 -14.44 -2.91
N LEU A 210 11.08 -14.68 -1.93
CA LEU A 210 12.25 -15.54 -2.08
C LEU A 210 11.86 -16.96 -2.47
N ARG A 211 10.95 -17.59 -1.73
CA ARG A 211 10.48 -18.96 -2.04
C ARG A 211 9.87 -19.07 -3.44
N GLN A 212 8.98 -18.14 -3.78
CA GLN A 212 8.33 -18.13 -5.09
C GLN A 212 9.34 -17.90 -6.21
N GLY A 213 10.31 -17.02 -6.00
CA GLY A 213 11.35 -16.73 -6.97
C GLY A 213 12.30 -17.91 -7.18
N ASP A 214 12.70 -18.61 -6.12
CA ASP A 214 13.52 -19.81 -6.18
C ASP A 214 12.83 -20.95 -6.97
N GLU A 215 11.50 -21.03 -6.91
CA GLU A 215 10.68 -21.96 -7.68
C GLU A 215 10.42 -21.49 -9.12
N ALA A 216 10.52 -20.18 -9.39
CA ALA A 216 10.19 -19.54 -10.66
C ALA A 216 11.44 -19.09 -11.45
N MET A 217 12.47 -19.94 -11.53
CA MET A 217 13.71 -19.69 -12.29
C MET A 217 14.36 -18.33 -11.93
N ASP A 218 14.54 -18.08 -10.64
CA ASP A 218 15.13 -16.85 -10.09
C ASP A 218 14.39 -15.56 -10.48
N CYS A 219 13.06 -15.63 -10.64
CA CYS A 219 12.22 -14.48 -10.91
C CYS A 219 11.52 -14.02 -9.61
N TYR A 220 12.06 -12.99 -8.98
CA TYR A 220 11.63 -12.47 -7.69
C TYR A 220 10.71 -11.27 -7.88
N ARG A 221 9.45 -11.38 -7.49
CA ARG A 221 8.45 -10.31 -7.64
C ARG A 221 7.38 -10.38 -6.56
N PHE A 222 6.81 -9.24 -6.25
CA PHE A 222 5.70 -9.17 -5.30
C PHE A 222 4.39 -9.67 -5.93
N PHE A 223 4.16 -9.32 -7.23
CA PHE A 223 3.03 -9.74 -8.06
C PHE A 223 3.42 -10.81 -9.07
#